data_a7174609f9ccab99c544ff65cf0d4817
#
_entry.id   a7174609f9ccab99c544ff65cf0d4817
#
_cell.length_a   1.000
_cell.length_b   1.000
_cell.length_c   1.000
_cell.angle_alpha   90.00
_cell.angle_beta   90.00
_cell.angle_gamma   90.00
#
_symmetry.space_group_name_H-M   'P 1'
#
loop_
_entity.id
_entity.type
_entity.pdbx_description
1 polymer ?
#
loop_
_entity_poly.entity_id
_entity_poly.type
_entity_poly.pdbx_seq_one_letter_code
_entity_poly.pdbx_strand_id
1 'polypeptide(L)'
;LLLVELAREDIATVGRLLTHLAGLEANTLLFCDDLSFDYDDAAYKSLKTVLDGGLAGRPQNVLFYATSNRRHLLPGDMMENEQRAAIHSSEAIDEKVSLSDRFGLWLGFHRCDQDTFLAMVRGYIDHAGVSADADQIRAEAIEWAATRGGRSGRVAWQFAQDFIGRHL
;
A
#
# COMPACT_ATOMS: atom_id res chain seq x y z
N LEU A 1 6.80 -3.57 -21.63
CA LEU A 1 6.65 -3.22 -20.23
C LEU A 1 7.25 -4.34 -19.39
N LEU A 2 8.16 -4.02 -18.49
CA LEU A 2 8.73 -4.94 -17.50
C LEU A 2 8.14 -4.61 -16.13
N LEU A 3 7.70 -5.63 -15.39
CA LEU A 3 7.31 -5.52 -14.00
C LEU A 3 8.38 -6.16 -13.13
N VAL A 4 8.93 -5.39 -12.20
CA VAL A 4 9.96 -5.84 -11.25
C VAL A 4 9.45 -5.63 -9.84
N GLU A 5 9.37 -6.68 -9.07
CA GLU A 5 9.05 -6.61 -7.64
C GLU A 5 10.32 -6.40 -6.83
N LEU A 6 10.29 -5.43 -5.93
CA LEU A 6 11.39 -5.12 -5.01
C LEU A 6 10.95 -5.47 -3.59
N ALA A 7 11.64 -6.41 -2.97
CA ALA A 7 11.42 -6.71 -1.56
C ALA A 7 11.88 -5.54 -0.68
N ARG A 8 11.22 -5.33 0.45
CA ARG A 8 11.56 -4.24 1.38
C ARG A 8 13.02 -4.30 1.82
N GLU A 9 13.53 -5.49 2.06
CA GLU A 9 14.91 -5.75 2.49
C GLU A 9 15.94 -5.29 1.47
N ASP A 10 15.56 -5.27 0.19
CA ASP A 10 16.44 -4.94 -0.93
C ASP A 10 16.46 -3.44 -1.27
N ILE A 11 15.65 -2.62 -0.61
CA ILE A 11 15.58 -1.17 -0.85
C ILE A 11 16.95 -0.49 -0.68
N ALA A 12 17.78 -0.97 0.24
CA ALA A 12 19.13 -0.43 0.44
C ALA A 12 20.00 -0.53 -0.83
N THR A 13 19.69 -1.49 -1.72
CA THR A 13 20.45 -1.72 -2.97
C THR A 13 19.73 -1.22 -4.21
N VAL A 14 18.57 -0.56 -4.07
CA VAL A 14 17.73 -0.12 -5.18
C VAL A 14 18.48 0.77 -6.18
N GLY A 15 19.44 1.57 -5.75
CA GLY A 15 20.26 2.39 -6.64
C GLY A 15 21.05 1.57 -7.68
N ARG A 16 21.56 0.40 -7.29
CA ARG A 16 22.22 -0.52 -8.21
C ARG A 16 21.25 -1.14 -9.22
N LEU A 17 20.08 -1.54 -8.74
CA LEU A 17 19.01 -2.05 -9.60
C LEU A 17 18.61 -1.01 -10.64
N LEU A 18 18.40 0.24 -10.23
CA LEU A 18 18.05 1.32 -11.16
C LEU A 18 19.10 1.57 -12.23
N THR A 19 20.39 1.43 -11.90
CA THR A 19 21.46 1.53 -12.88
C THR A 19 21.33 0.45 -13.97
N HIS A 20 20.97 -0.78 -13.58
CA HIS A 20 20.73 -1.85 -14.56
C HIS A 20 19.48 -1.59 -15.39
N LEU A 21 18.37 -1.16 -14.74
CA LEU A 21 17.10 -0.89 -15.42
C LEU A 21 17.20 0.28 -16.38
N ALA A 22 18.00 1.30 -16.05
CA ALA A 22 18.24 2.46 -16.92
C ALA A 22 18.86 2.09 -18.28
N GLY A 23 19.65 1.01 -18.31
CA GLY A 23 20.26 0.49 -19.55
C GLY A 23 19.31 -0.32 -20.43
N LEU A 24 18.09 -0.58 -20.00
CA LEU A 24 17.12 -1.35 -20.77
C LEU A 24 16.28 -0.42 -21.66
N GLU A 25 15.95 -0.87 -22.87
CA GLU A 25 15.02 -0.17 -23.77
C GLU A 25 13.56 -0.28 -23.30
N ALA A 26 13.26 -1.19 -22.38
CA ALA A 26 11.92 -1.42 -21.88
C ALA A 26 11.51 -0.42 -20.79
N ASN A 27 10.28 0.10 -20.86
CA ASN A 27 9.68 0.78 -19.71
C ASN A 27 9.47 -0.22 -18.58
N THR A 28 9.89 0.16 -17.38
CA THR A 28 9.87 -0.69 -16.19
C THR A 28 8.97 -0.10 -15.12
N LEU A 29 8.10 -0.93 -14.55
CA LEU A 29 7.40 -0.66 -13.32
C LEU A 29 8.11 -1.39 -12.18
N LEU A 30 8.75 -0.63 -11.31
CA LEU A 30 9.36 -1.15 -10.08
C LEU A 30 8.34 -1.04 -8.95
N PHE A 31 7.92 -2.17 -8.41
CA PHE A 31 6.86 -2.27 -7.41
C PHE A 31 7.42 -2.74 -6.07
N CYS A 32 7.08 -2.02 -4.99
CA CYS A 32 7.40 -2.40 -3.62
C CYS A 32 6.13 -2.46 -2.78
N ASP A 33 5.77 -3.65 -2.29
CA ASP A 33 4.61 -3.83 -1.43
C ASP A 33 4.95 -3.56 0.04
N ASP A 34 3.96 -3.05 0.78
CA ASP A 34 4.01 -2.77 2.22
C ASP A 34 5.23 -1.95 2.68
N LEU A 35 5.55 -0.91 1.91
CA LEU A 35 6.67 -0.02 2.20
C LEU A 35 6.48 0.69 3.53
N SER A 36 7.42 0.48 4.45
CA SER A 36 7.44 1.15 5.74
C SER A 36 8.87 1.21 6.27
N PHE A 37 9.20 2.24 7.06
CA PHE A 37 10.52 2.43 7.62
C PHE A 37 10.45 2.58 9.13
N ASP A 38 11.50 2.15 9.81
CA ASP A 38 11.77 2.46 11.20
C ASP A 38 12.72 3.68 11.29
N TYR A 39 12.92 4.23 12.50
CA TYR A 39 13.62 5.51 12.69
C TYR A 39 15.06 5.57 12.16
N ASP A 40 15.80 4.47 12.25
CA ASP A 40 17.22 4.39 11.85
C ASP A 40 17.45 3.55 10.60
N ASP A 41 16.41 3.35 9.80
CA ASP A 41 16.49 2.46 8.64
C ASP A 41 17.36 3.08 7.53
N ALA A 42 18.51 2.45 7.23
CA ALA A 42 19.38 2.84 6.13
C ALA A 42 18.68 2.78 4.76
N ALA A 43 17.66 1.93 4.62
CA ALA A 43 16.84 1.81 3.43
C ALA A 43 16.08 3.12 3.13
N TYR A 44 15.66 3.86 4.18
CA TYR A 44 15.05 5.17 4.03
C TYR A 44 15.94 6.15 3.25
N LYS A 45 17.22 6.27 3.65
CA LYS A 45 18.18 7.17 3.01
C LYS A 45 18.44 6.79 1.56
N SER A 46 18.54 5.48 1.29
CA SER A 46 18.73 4.95 -0.06
C SER A 46 17.53 5.30 -0.96
N LEU A 47 16.31 5.08 -0.48
CA LEU A 47 15.11 5.40 -1.24
C LEU A 47 14.96 6.91 -1.48
N LYS A 48 15.23 7.74 -0.45
CA LYS A 48 15.24 9.21 -0.58
C LYS A 48 16.16 9.66 -1.71
N THR A 49 17.41 9.18 -1.72
CA THR A 49 18.39 9.51 -2.74
C THR A 49 17.90 9.13 -4.15
N VAL A 50 17.26 7.98 -4.27
CA VAL A 50 16.71 7.48 -5.55
C VAL A 50 15.54 8.33 -6.03
N LEU A 51 14.60 8.67 -5.13
CA LEU A 51 13.44 9.48 -5.48
C LEU A 51 13.83 10.92 -5.81
N ASP A 52 14.87 11.46 -5.17
CA ASP A 52 15.45 12.77 -5.49
C ASP A 52 16.24 12.78 -6.82
N GLY A 53 16.48 11.61 -7.40
CA GLY A 53 17.21 11.46 -8.67
C GLY A 53 18.71 11.36 -8.51
N GLY A 54 19.30 11.60 -7.33
CA GLY A 54 20.75 11.52 -7.06
C GLY A 54 21.61 12.23 -8.13
N LEU A 55 22.89 11.89 -8.17
CA LEU A 55 23.82 12.42 -9.20
C LEU A 55 23.55 11.87 -10.61
N ALA A 56 22.97 10.66 -10.72
CA ALA A 56 22.71 9.99 -12.00
C ALA A 56 21.35 10.36 -12.62
N GLY A 57 20.52 11.12 -11.90
CA GLY A 57 19.14 11.39 -12.31
C GLY A 57 18.22 10.17 -12.10
N ARG A 58 16.94 10.43 -12.20
CA ARG A 58 15.91 9.37 -12.18
C ARG A 58 15.80 8.76 -13.58
N PRO A 59 15.93 7.44 -13.77
CA PRO A 59 15.77 6.84 -15.08
C PRO A 59 14.37 7.14 -15.65
N GLN A 60 14.30 7.65 -16.87
CA GLN A 60 13.04 8.03 -17.50
C GLN A 60 12.16 6.83 -17.85
N ASN A 61 12.77 5.67 -18.02
CA ASN A 61 12.09 4.41 -18.33
C ASN A 61 11.66 3.62 -17.10
N VAL A 62 11.82 4.17 -15.86
CA VAL A 62 11.46 3.48 -14.62
C VAL A 62 10.44 4.29 -13.82
N LEU A 63 9.29 3.68 -13.53
CA LEU A 63 8.31 4.18 -12.58
C LEU A 63 8.40 3.36 -11.29
N PHE A 64 8.46 4.04 -10.15
CA PHE A 64 8.44 3.41 -8.84
C PHE A 64 7.05 3.49 -8.23
N TYR A 65 6.46 2.34 -7.93
CA TYR A 65 5.19 2.20 -7.25
C TYR A 65 5.40 1.53 -5.90
N ALA A 66 4.73 2.04 -4.89
CA ALA A 66 4.75 1.43 -3.57
C ALA A 66 3.36 1.41 -2.94
N THR A 67 3.06 0.39 -2.16
CA THR A 67 1.94 0.40 -1.24
C THR A 67 2.44 0.63 0.19
N SER A 68 1.60 1.19 1.04
CA SER A 68 1.91 1.33 2.46
C SER A 68 0.64 1.38 3.30
N ASN A 69 0.69 0.74 4.44
CA ASN A 69 -0.33 0.85 5.48
C ASN A 69 -0.12 2.08 6.39
N ARG A 70 0.97 2.81 6.20
CA ARG A 70 1.36 3.99 7.00
C ARG A 70 1.28 5.24 6.15
N ARG A 71 0.48 6.24 6.57
CA ARG A 71 0.25 7.47 5.82
C ARG A 71 1.54 8.21 5.44
N HIS A 72 2.53 8.23 6.32
CA HIS A 72 3.83 8.88 6.11
C HIS A 72 4.99 7.89 6.07
N LEU A 73 4.73 6.62 5.79
CA LEU A 73 5.72 5.54 5.76
C LEU A 73 6.39 5.26 7.12
N LEU A 74 5.90 5.84 8.21
CA LEU A 74 6.44 5.78 9.57
C LEU A 74 5.41 5.28 10.60
N PRO A 75 5.84 4.75 11.77
CA PRO A 75 4.94 4.37 12.86
C PRO A 75 4.11 5.55 13.37
N GLY A 76 2.76 5.36 13.43
CA GLY A 76 1.81 6.42 13.84
C GLY A 76 1.94 6.87 15.29
N ASP A 77 2.35 5.98 16.20
CA ASP A 77 2.42 6.25 17.65
C ASP A 77 3.46 7.32 18.03
N MET A 78 4.42 7.56 17.17
CA MET A 78 5.47 8.56 17.42
C MET A 78 5.07 9.95 16.95
N MET A 79 4.19 10.10 15.97
CA MET A 79 3.67 11.43 15.60
C MET A 79 2.81 12.06 16.70
N GLU A 80 2.07 11.26 17.47
CA GLU A 80 1.29 11.73 18.61
C GLU A 80 2.15 12.06 19.84
N ASN A 81 3.18 11.27 20.10
CA ASN A 81 4.08 11.49 21.25
C ASN A 81 5.08 12.63 21.02
N GLU A 82 5.52 12.86 19.79
CA GLU A 82 6.47 13.95 19.48
C GLU A 82 5.80 15.32 19.42
N GLN A 83 4.51 15.40 19.09
CA GLN A 83 3.72 16.63 19.30
C GLN A 83 3.65 17.06 20.77
N ARG A 84 3.89 16.13 21.72
CA ARG A 84 3.92 16.38 23.16
C ARG A 84 5.33 16.67 23.72
N ALA A 85 6.39 16.28 23.01
CA ALA A 85 7.79 16.43 23.43
C ALA A 85 8.54 17.52 22.64
N ALA A 86 7.83 18.58 22.28
CA ALA A 86 8.36 19.68 21.50
C ALA A 86 9.61 20.31 22.14
N ILE A 87 10.76 20.17 21.50
CA ILE A 87 11.74 21.25 21.25
C ILE A 87 12.89 20.79 20.31
N HIS A 88 13.15 19.46 20.14
CA HIS A 88 14.27 18.98 19.30
C HIS A 88 13.93 17.94 18.23
N SER A 89 12.66 17.62 18.04
CA SER A 89 12.22 16.56 17.13
C SER A 89 11.69 17.04 15.76
N SER A 90 11.54 18.35 15.55
CA SER A 90 10.91 18.90 14.34
C SER A 90 11.71 18.59 13.06
N GLU A 91 13.04 18.70 13.07
CA GLU A 91 13.87 18.46 11.88
C GLU A 91 13.81 17.00 11.40
N ALA A 92 13.82 16.04 12.32
CA ALA A 92 13.75 14.61 11.97
C ALA A 92 12.37 14.21 11.43
N ILE A 93 11.30 14.84 11.92
CA ILE A 93 9.93 14.63 11.42
C ILE A 93 9.76 15.28 10.06
N ASP A 94 10.19 16.53 9.90
CA ASP A 94 10.12 17.26 8.63
C ASP A 94 10.94 16.56 7.53
N GLU A 95 12.08 16.00 7.88
CA GLU A 95 12.88 15.21 6.94
C GLU A 95 12.19 13.94 6.50
N LYS A 96 11.38 13.29 7.34
CA LYS A 96 10.71 12.03 7.09
C LYS A 96 9.33 12.19 6.45
N VAL A 97 8.57 13.23 6.78
CA VAL A 97 7.36 13.62 6.05
C VAL A 97 7.71 13.92 4.59
N SER A 98 8.88 14.46 4.35
CA SER A 98 9.38 14.81 3.01
C SER A 98 9.58 13.61 2.08
N LEU A 99 9.61 12.35 2.56
CA LEU A 99 9.74 11.18 1.66
C LEU A 99 8.45 10.88 0.92
N SER A 100 7.30 10.96 1.60
CA SER A 100 5.99 10.77 0.96
C SER A 100 5.73 11.82 -0.11
N ASP A 101 6.19 13.06 0.09
CA ASP A 101 6.01 14.17 -0.84
C ASP A 101 6.82 14.01 -2.13
N ARG A 102 7.82 13.10 -2.15
CA ARG A 102 8.60 12.78 -3.35
C ARG A 102 7.90 11.85 -4.32
N PHE A 103 6.81 11.23 -3.89
CA PHE A 103 5.93 10.48 -4.80
C PHE A 103 5.05 11.48 -5.57
N GLY A 104 5.09 11.42 -6.89
CA GLY A 104 4.34 12.36 -7.74
C GLY A 104 2.82 12.13 -7.74
N LEU A 105 2.35 10.95 -7.32
CA LEU A 105 0.94 10.61 -7.16
C LEU A 105 0.72 9.87 -5.86
N TRP A 106 -0.30 10.27 -5.13
CA TRP A 106 -0.70 9.66 -3.88
C TRP A 106 -2.17 9.24 -3.92
N LEU A 107 -2.46 7.97 -3.69
CA LEU A 107 -3.81 7.43 -3.70
C LEU A 107 -4.13 6.83 -2.34
N GLY A 108 -5.10 7.42 -1.64
CA GLY A 108 -5.58 6.93 -0.35
C GLY A 108 -6.74 5.96 -0.50
N PHE A 109 -6.59 4.74 0.03
CA PHE A 109 -7.67 3.75 0.14
C PHE A 109 -8.21 3.76 1.56
N HIS A 110 -9.37 4.38 1.75
CA HIS A 110 -10.02 4.46 3.04
C HIS A 110 -10.92 3.25 3.30
N ARG A 111 -11.29 3.06 4.57
CA ARG A 111 -12.29 2.04 4.92
C ARG A 111 -13.59 2.35 4.20
N CYS A 112 -14.20 1.34 3.60
CA CYS A 112 -15.48 1.50 2.93
C CYS A 112 -16.64 1.55 3.96
N ASP A 113 -17.71 2.25 3.59
CA ASP A 113 -18.97 2.19 4.31
C ASP A 113 -19.66 0.82 4.09
N GLN A 114 -20.80 0.62 4.77
CA GLN A 114 -21.50 -0.64 4.71
C GLN A 114 -22.09 -0.92 3.32
N ASP A 115 -22.58 0.10 2.64
CA ASP A 115 -23.24 -0.08 1.34
C ASP A 115 -22.21 -0.42 0.26
N THR A 116 -21.08 0.25 0.27
CA THR A 116 -19.94 -0.08 -0.61
C THR A 116 -19.41 -1.50 -0.34
N PHE A 117 -19.29 -1.89 0.94
CA PHE A 117 -18.88 -3.25 1.30
C PHE A 117 -19.84 -4.31 0.76
N LEU A 118 -21.14 -4.11 0.95
CA LEU A 118 -22.18 -5.03 0.46
C LEU A 118 -22.25 -5.07 -1.07
N ALA A 119 -22.04 -3.93 -1.73
CA ALA A 119 -21.95 -3.88 -3.20
C ALA A 119 -20.75 -4.70 -3.73
N MET A 120 -19.59 -4.63 -3.08
CA MET A 120 -18.43 -5.46 -3.43
C MET A 120 -18.72 -6.95 -3.24
N VAL A 121 -19.30 -7.32 -2.08
CA VAL A 121 -19.71 -8.71 -1.81
C VAL A 121 -20.62 -9.23 -2.90
N ARG A 122 -21.67 -8.46 -3.21
CA ARG A 122 -22.65 -8.83 -4.23
C ARG A 122 -21.98 -9.00 -5.60
N GLY A 123 -21.16 -8.05 -5.99
CA GLY A 123 -20.44 -8.13 -7.27
C GLY A 123 -19.57 -9.38 -7.42
N TYR A 124 -18.92 -9.84 -6.35
CA TYR A 124 -18.13 -11.08 -6.38
C TYR A 124 -19.00 -12.33 -6.49
N ILE A 125 -20.12 -12.39 -5.76
CA ILE A 125 -21.05 -13.53 -5.79
C ILE A 125 -21.75 -13.61 -7.14
N ASP A 126 -22.22 -12.49 -7.68
CA ASP A 126 -22.87 -12.41 -8.98
C ASP A 126 -21.90 -12.81 -10.11
N HIS A 127 -20.62 -12.37 -10.03
CA HIS A 127 -19.59 -12.76 -10.99
C HIS A 127 -19.32 -14.27 -11.00
N ALA A 128 -19.43 -14.92 -9.85
CA ALA A 128 -19.30 -16.37 -9.73
C ALA A 128 -20.54 -17.15 -10.22
N GLY A 129 -21.63 -16.45 -10.56
CA GLY A 129 -22.87 -17.07 -11.02
C GLY A 129 -23.68 -17.79 -9.94
N VAL A 130 -23.38 -17.51 -8.66
CA VAL A 130 -24.11 -18.08 -7.52
C VAL A 130 -25.37 -17.29 -7.25
N SER A 131 -26.52 -17.97 -7.28
CA SER A 131 -27.83 -17.36 -6.94
C SER A 131 -28.17 -17.65 -5.49
N ALA A 132 -28.34 -16.60 -4.70
CA ALA A 132 -28.72 -16.72 -3.30
C ALA A 132 -29.61 -15.53 -2.88
N ASP A 133 -30.31 -15.70 -1.76
CA ASP A 133 -31.15 -14.65 -1.21
C ASP A 133 -30.34 -13.42 -0.80
N ALA A 134 -30.82 -12.24 -1.21
CA ALA A 134 -30.12 -10.98 -0.97
C ALA A 134 -30.03 -10.62 0.52
N ASP A 135 -31.08 -10.95 1.28
CA ASP A 135 -31.14 -10.67 2.73
C ASP A 135 -30.23 -11.61 3.49
N GLN A 136 -30.12 -12.88 3.06
CA GLN A 136 -29.17 -13.83 3.61
C GLN A 136 -27.72 -13.35 3.38
N ILE A 137 -27.35 -13.02 2.13
CA ILE A 137 -26.01 -12.49 1.80
C ILE A 137 -25.69 -11.28 2.67
N ARG A 138 -26.63 -10.35 2.80
CA ARG A 138 -26.47 -9.13 3.60
C ARG A 138 -26.20 -9.45 5.06
N ALA A 139 -27.01 -10.30 5.68
CA ALA A 139 -26.91 -10.65 7.10
C ALA A 139 -25.57 -11.33 7.40
N GLU A 140 -25.22 -12.35 6.63
CA GLU A 140 -23.98 -13.11 6.81
C GLU A 140 -22.73 -12.24 6.54
N ALA A 141 -22.76 -11.35 5.54
CA ALA A 141 -21.66 -10.46 5.23
C ALA A 141 -21.40 -9.43 6.35
N ILE A 142 -22.44 -8.90 6.97
CA ILE A 142 -22.33 -7.96 8.09
C ILE A 142 -21.73 -8.67 9.32
N GLU A 143 -22.19 -9.88 9.63
CA GLU A 143 -21.66 -10.69 10.73
C GLU A 143 -20.18 -11.04 10.49
N TRP A 144 -19.83 -11.45 9.26
CA TRP A 144 -18.46 -11.73 8.86
C TRP A 144 -17.55 -10.51 9.06
N ALA A 145 -17.98 -9.33 8.61
CA ALA A 145 -17.20 -8.10 8.77
C ALA A 145 -17.00 -7.72 10.25
N ALA A 146 -18.00 -7.95 11.10
CA ALA A 146 -17.91 -7.68 12.52
C ALA A 146 -16.85 -8.56 13.21
N THR A 147 -16.74 -9.83 12.82
CA THR A 147 -15.78 -10.79 13.39
C THR A 147 -14.36 -10.67 12.82
N ARG A 148 -14.19 -10.08 11.62
CA ARG A 148 -12.92 -9.96 10.92
C ARG A 148 -12.27 -8.58 11.00
N GLY A 149 -12.73 -7.72 11.92
CA GLY A 149 -12.08 -6.44 12.23
C GLY A 149 -12.47 -5.29 11.29
N GLY A 150 -13.53 -5.42 10.52
CA GLY A 150 -14.09 -4.30 9.76
C GLY A 150 -14.39 -4.57 8.30
N ARG A 151 -14.76 -3.49 7.60
CA ARG A 151 -15.18 -3.51 6.19
C ARG A 151 -14.03 -3.07 5.28
N SER A 152 -13.60 -3.96 4.40
CA SER A 152 -12.59 -3.68 3.38
C SER A 152 -12.81 -4.57 2.16
N GLY A 153 -12.20 -4.26 1.03
CA GLY A 153 -12.24 -5.10 -0.17
C GLY A 153 -11.71 -6.51 0.08
N ARG A 154 -10.66 -6.65 0.91
CA ARG A 154 -10.12 -7.96 1.31
C ARG A 154 -11.14 -8.78 2.08
N VAL A 155 -11.83 -8.17 3.05
CA VAL A 155 -12.86 -8.85 3.86
C VAL A 155 -14.06 -9.22 3.00
N ALA A 156 -14.48 -8.35 2.06
CA ALA A 156 -15.55 -8.64 1.11
C ALA A 156 -15.20 -9.84 0.21
N TRP A 157 -13.98 -9.87 -0.31
CA TRP A 157 -13.50 -10.98 -1.11
C TRP A 157 -13.44 -12.30 -0.32
N GLN A 158 -12.90 -12.29 0.90
CA GLN A 158 -12.82 -13.46 1.77
C GLN A 158 -14.21 -14.04 2.09
N PHE A 159 -15.17 -13.16 2.41
CA PHE A 159 -16.55 -13.59 2.61
C PHE A 159 -17.15 -14.20 1.35
N ALA A 160 -16.99 -13.53 0.21
CA ALA A 160 -17.53 -14.04 -1.06
C ALA A 160 -16.95 -15.41 -1.42
N GLN A 161 -15.65 -15.64 -1.22
CA GLN A 161 -15.02 -16.96 -1.45
C GLN A 161 -15.61 -18.04 -0.54
N ASP A 162 -15.78 -17.76 0.74
CA ASP A 162 -16.40 -18.70 1.68
C ASP A 162 -17.86 -18.98 1.31
N PHE A 163 -18.63 -17.93 1.01
CA PHE A 163 -20.03 -18.05 0.63
C PHE A 163 -20.21 -18.85 -0.66
N ILE A 164 -19.44 -18.55 -1.70
CA ILE A 164 -19.44 -19.26 -2.98
C ILE A 164 -19.09 -20.73 -2.76
N GLY A 165 -18.04 -21.03 -1.98
CA GLY A 165 -17.61 -22.40 -1.70
C GLY A 165 -18.66 -23.24 -0.95
N ARG A 166 -19.58 -22.63 -0.21
CA ARG A 166 -20.69 -23.31 0.46
C ARG A 166 -21.92 -23.55 -0.43
N HIS A 167 -21.98 -22.85 -1.59
CA HIS A 167 -23.16 -22.87 -2.48
C HIS A 167 -22.87 -23.44 -3.89
N LEU A 168 -21.63 -23.87 -4.14
CA LEU A 168 -21.25 -24.67 -5.31
C LEU A 168 -21.41 -26.16 -5.00
#